data_c5f06433fdbb94ea9d3e78d60129d751
#
_entry.id   c5f06433fdbb94ea9d3e78d60129d751
#
_cell.length_a   1.000
_cell.length_b   1.000
_cell.length_c   1.000
_cell.angle_alpha   90.00
_cell.angle_beta   90.00
_cell.angle_gamma   90.00
#
_symmetry.space_group_name_H-M   'P 1'
#
loop_
_entity.id
_entity.type
_entity.pdbx_description
1 polymer ?
#
loop_
_entity_poly.entity_id
_entity_poly.type
_entity_poly.pdbx_seq_one_letter_code
_entity_poly.pdbx_strand_id
1 'polypeptide(L)' 'IVSRVEDATRVAAAIERLSVEQSTVIRLSFIEERPHSEIAAVLGLPLGTVKSRIRLAMNRLRDLLDDAT' A
#
# COMPACT_ATOMS: atom_id res chain seq x y z
N ILE A 1 -10.68 16.35 -17.09
CA ILE A 1 -9.40 15.68 -16.83
C ILE A 1 -9.15 15.67 -15.34
N VAL A 2 -9.05 14.48 -14.79
CA VAL A 2 -8.68 14.34 -13.39
C VAL A 2 -7.20 14.67 -13.29
N SER A 3 -6.85 15.64 -12.46
CA SER A 3 -5.45 16.03 -12.30
C SER A 3 -4.68 14.97 -11.52
N ARG A 4 -3.38 14.90 -11.74
CA ARG A 4 -2.50 14.00 -10.97
C ARG A 4 -2.56 14.32 -9.47
N VAL A 5 -2.78 15.58 -9.13
CA VAL A 5 -2.88 16.01 -7.73
C VAL A 5 -4.12 15.39 -7.08
N GLU A 6 -5.25 15.40 -7.78
CA GLU A 6 -6.49 14.79 -7.26
C GLU A 6 -6.34 13.29 -7.09
N ASP A 7 -5.71 12.61 -8.06
CA ASP A 7 -5.47 11.17 -7.97
C ASP A 7 -4.53 10.84 -6.81
N ALA A 8 -3.45 11.60 -6.66
CA ALA A 8 -2.50 11.42 -5.56
C ALA A 8 -3.18 11.63 -4.22
N THR A 9 -4.05 12.65 -4.11
CA THR A 9 -4.78 12.94 -2.88
C THR A 9 -5.75 11.81 -2.53
N ARG A 10 -6.46 11.27 -3.53
CA ARG A 10 -7.38 10.16 -3.32
C ARG A 10 -6.64 8.91 -2.85
N VAL A 11 -5.51 8.60 -3.47
CA VAL A 11 -4.69 7.45 -3.07
C VAL A 11 -4.15 7.62 -1.66
N ALA A 12 -3.62 8.80 -1.35
CA ALA A 12 -3.10 9.09 -0.01
C ALA A 12 -4.20 8.93 1.06
N ALA A 13 -5.39 9.46 0.79
CA ALA A 13 -6.52 9.34 1.71
C ALA A 13 -6.93 7.87 1.90
N ALA A 14 -6.93 7.09 0.82
CA ALA A 14 -7.27 5.67 0.91
C ALA A 14 -6.21 4.90 1.71
N ILE A 15 -4.93 5.21 1.53
CA ILE A 15 -3.85 4.59 2.30
C ILE A 15 -4.03 4.84 3.80
N GLU A 16 -4.46 6.03 4.18
CA GLU A 16 -4.71 6.35 5.58
C GLU A 16 -5.84 5.53 6.21
N ARG A 17 -6.72 4.97 5.39
CA ARG A 17 -7.81 4.10 5.86
C ARG A 17 -7.40 2.64 6.02
N LEU A 18 -6.20 2.29 5.56
CA LEU A 18 -5.66 0.95 5.75
C LEU A 18 -5.20 0.76 7.20
N SER A 19 -5.05 -0.51 7.62
CA SER A 19 -4.42 -0.79 8.91
C SER A 19 -2.96 -0.31 8.89
N VAL A 20 -2.35 -0.19 10.06
CA VAL A 20 -0.93 0.21 10.16
C VAL A 20 -0.05 -0.76 9.38
N GLU A 21 -0.30 -2.06 9.52
CA GLU A 21 0.47 -3.08 8.81
C GLU A 21 0.31 -2.97 7.30
N GLN A 22 -0.91 -2.73 6.84
CA GLN A 22 -1.19 -2.60 5.41
C GLN A 22 -0.58 -1.32 4.82
N SER A 23 -0.75 -0.20 5.51
CA SER A 23 -0.20 1.07 5.02
C SER A 23 1.32 1.05 5.01
N THR A 24 1.94 0.39 5.98
CA THR A 24 3.39 0.28 6.05
C THR A 24 3.96 -0.45 4.83
N VAL A 25 3.41 -1.62 4.48
CA VAL A 25 3.92 -2.37 3.33
C VAL A 25 3.64 -1.65 2.01
N ILE A 26 2.52 -0.94 1.91
CA ILE A 26 2.23 -0.14 0.72
C ILE A 26 3.25 0.98 0.56
N ARG A 27 3.55 1.70 1.63
CA ARG A 27 4.53 2.79 1.57
C ARG A 27 5.91 2.28 1.21
N LEU A 28 6.34 1.22 1.86
CA LEU A 28 7.69 0.67 1.61
C LEU A 28 7.83 0.14 0.18
N SER A 29 6.78 -0.50 -0.35
CA SER A 29 6.87 -1.14 -1.67
C SER A 29 6.61 -0.18 -2.82
N PHE A 30 5.62 0.72 -2.71
CA PHE A 30 5.21 1.56 -3.84
C PHE A 30 5.69 2.99 -3.75
N ILE A 31 5.81 3.55 -2.56
CA ILE A 31 6.27 4.93 -2.42
C ILE A 31 7.80 4.99 -2.33
N GLU A 32 8.39 4.13 -1.50
CA GLU A 32 9.85 4.06 -1.35
C GLU A 32 10.51 3.09 -2.32
N GLU A 33 9.70 2.33 -3.06
CA GLU A 33 10.17 1.41 -4.10
C GLU A 33 11.20 0.40 -3.60
N ARG A 34 11.06 -0.05 -2.35
CA ARG A 34 11.98 -1.04 -1.78
C ARG A 34 11.66 -2.43 -2.30
N PRO A 35 12.68 -3.26 -2.58
CA PRO A 35 12.44 -4.67 -2.92
C PRO A 35 11.75 -5.40 -1.77
N HIS A 36 10.94 -6.40 -2.08
CA HIS A 36 10.22 -7.18 -1.05
C HIS A 36 11.16 -7.83 -0.04
N SER A 37 12.34 -8.29 -0.50
CA SER A 37 13.33 -8.89 0.39
C SER A 37 13.85 -7.87 1.41
N GLU A 38 14.02 -6.63 1.01
CA GLU A 38 14.45 -5.55 1.91
C GLU A 38 13.34 -5.23 2.92
N ILE A 39 12.08 -5.20 2.46
CA ILE A 39 10.94 -4.96 3.35
C ILE A 39 10.86 -6.07 4.39
N ALA A 40 11.05 -7.31 3.98
CA ALA A 40 11.07 -8.45 4.89
C ALA A 40 12.14 -8.28 5.97
N ALA A 41 13.34 -7.85 5.58
CA ALA A 41 14.43 -7.61 6.52
C ALA A 41 14.11 -6.47 7.49
N VAL A 42 13.59 -5.35 6.97
CA VAL A 42 13.25 -4.18 7.79
C VAL A 42 12.16 -4.51 8.81
N LEU A 43 11.14 -5.25 8.39
CA LEU A 43 10.01 -5.57 9.26
C LEU A 43 10.23 -6.83 10.10
N GLY A 44 11.29 -7.58 9.84
CA GLY A 44 11.55 -8.84 10.54
C GLY A 44 10.51 -9.91 10.23
N LEU A 45 10.01 -9.95 8.99
CA LEU A 45 8.97 -10.88 8.56
C LEU A 45 9.49 -11.80 7.46
N PRO A 46 8.92 -13.02 7.34
CA PRO A 46 9.22 -13.87 6.20
C PRO A 46 8.81 -13.20 4.88
N LEU A 47 9.56 -13.44 3.83
CA LEU A 47 9.29 -12.86 2.50
C LEU A 47 7.87 -13.19 2.02
N GLY A 48 7.42 -14.43 2.20
CA GLY A 48 6.06 -14.82 1.80
C GLY A 48 4.99 -14.04 2.54
N THR A 49 5.21 -13.72 3.82
CA THR A 49 4.29 -12.91 4.61
C THR A 49 4.22 -11.49 4.06
N VAL A 50 5.38 -10.91 3.68
CA VAL A 50 5.41 -9.57 3.08
C VAL A 50 4.62 -9.56 1.78
N LYS A 51 4.84 -10.53 0.90
CA LYS A 51 4.13 -10.63 -0.38
C LYS A 51 2.62 -10.75 -0.18
N SER A 52 2.19 -11.61 0.74
CA SER A 52 0.77 -11.79 1.05
C SER A 52 0.16 -10.51 1.61
N ARG A 53 0.89 -9.86 2.51
CA ARG A 53 0.42 -8.61 3.13
C ARG A 53 0.27 -7.49 2.10
N ILE A 54 1.23 -7.37 1.17
CA ILE A 54 1.15 -6.39 0.08
C ILE A 54 -0.07 -6.67 -0.79
N ARG A 55 -0.30 -7.94 -1.15
CA ARG A 55 -1.44 -8.32 -1.98
C ARG A 55 -2.77 -7.96 -1.31
N LEU A 56 -2.92 -8.29 -0.03
CA LEU A 56 -4.14 -7.97 0.71
C LEU A 56 -4.31 -6.46 0.87
N ALA A 57 -3.22 -5.74 1.11
CA ALA A 57 -3.25 -4.29 1.21
C ALA A 57 -3.68 -3.65 -0.12
N MET A 58 -3.17 -4.15 -1.23
CA MET A 58 -3.54 -3.65 -2.55
C MET A 58 -5.01 -3.93 -2.87
N ASN A 59 -5.52 -5.11 -2.50
CA ASN A 59 -6.93 -5.43 -2.68
C ASN A 59 -7.81 -4.49 -1.87
N ARG A 60 -7.44 -4.24 -0.63
CA ARG A 60 -8.18 -3.31 0.23
C ARG A 60 -8.12 -1.89 -0.31
N LEU A 61 -6.95 -1.46 -0.75
CA LEU A 61 -6.76 -0.12 -1.31
C LEU A 61 -7.65 0.06 -2.55
N ARG A 62 -7.67 -0.94 -3.43
CA ARG A 62 -8.52 -0.89 -4.61
C ARG A 62 -9.99 -0.78 -4.25
N ASP A 63 -10.45 -1.55 -3.26
CA ASP A 63 -11.82 -1.49 -2.79
C ASP A 63 -12.16 -0.10 -2.25
N LEU A 64 -11.26 0.51 -1.49
CA LEU A 64 -11.48 1.85 -0.96
C LEU A 64 -11.55 2.90 -2.06
N LEU A 65 -10.75 2.76 -3.10
CA LEU A 65 -10.78 3.68 -4.25
C LEU A 65 -12.03 3.50 -5.08
N ASP A 66 -12.48 2.26 -5.27
CA ASP A 66 -13.72 1.97 -6.00
C ASP A 66 -14.93 2.52 -5.25
N ASP A 67 -14.97 2.38 -3.93
CA ASP A 67 -16.07 2.90 -3.10
C ASP A 67 -16.14 4.42 -3.12
N ALA A 68 -15.05 5.10 -3.43
CA ALA A 68 -14.99 6.56 -3.47
C ALA A 68 -15.56 7.17 -4.76
N THR A 69 -15.91 6.34 -5.75
CA THR A 69 -16.45 6.84 -7.03
C THR A 69 -18.00 6.89 -7.05
#